data_bddfc3f4974ffc4be8c924a1dbd6ddbe
#
_entry.id   bddfc3f4974ffc4be8c924a1dbd6ddbe
#
_cell.length_a   1.000
_cell.length_b   1.000
_cell.length_c   1.000
_cell.angle_alpha   90.00
_cell.angle_beta   90.00
_cell.angle_gamma   90.00
#
_symmetry.space_group_name_H-M   'P 1'
#
loop_
_entity.id
_entity.type
_entity.pdbx_description
1 polymer ?
#
loop_
_entity_poly.entity_id
_entity_poly.type
_entity_poly.pdbx_seq_one_letter_code
_entity_poly.pdbx_strand_id
1 'polypeptide(L)'
;MSVPETSAPYAPQPQGAPEVTTRRGLLDRLTARLTGLYDAREARSIALVALAELAGLPLSALLTDPGAPMAADGFEAMAAQLAAGRPVQYVVGHTEFYGHRFAVREGVLIPRPETEELVSWVVHDERRARALLDVGTGSGCIAASLALALPGAEVCAADLSDAALAIAAENCCTLGARVTLRKADALGGLDEIFPGPFDAIVSNPPYVPQSDLAAMHANVREYEPREALFVPDDDALQFYRAIARAGRRMLRPGGKLYFEIYERSAGQMRLLLGEEGYTDTEVREDLNGKPRMVCSRMN
;
A
#
# COMPACT_ATOMS: atom_id res chain seq x y z
N MET A 1 -34.64 -14.58 66.15
CA MET A 1 -34.68 -14.93 64.71
C MET A 1 -34.67 -13.62 63.94
N SER A 2 -33.51 -13.21 63.53
CA SER A 2 -33.31 -11.97 62.72
C SER A 2 -33.36 -12.29 61.25
N VAL A 3 -34.23 -11.62 60.52
CA VAL A 3 -34.41 -11.74 59.10
C VAL A 3 -33.26 -10.97 58.41
N PRO A 4 -32.53 -11.53 57.40
CA PRO A 4 -31.50 -10.78 56.67
C PRO A 4 -32.12 -9.77 55.72
N GLU A 5 -31.59 -8.55 55.72
CA GLU A 5 -31.89 -7.49 54.75
C GLU A 5 -31.53 -7.92 53.34
N THR A 6 -32.49 -7.85 52.43
CA THR A 6 -32.31 -8.03 51.00
C THR A 6 -31.56 -6.80 50.45
N SER A 7 -30.34 -7.04 49.94
CA SER A 7 -29.58 -6.05 49.19
C SER A 7 -30.33 -5.64 47.91
N ALA A 8 -30.52 -4.34 47.72
CA ALA A 8 -31.10 -3.75 46.53
C ALA A 8 -30.25 -4.07 45.27
N PRO A 9 -30.88 -4.25 44.10
CA PRO A 9 -30.14 -4.52 42.88
C PRO A 9 -29.31 -3.29 42.46
N TYR A 10 -28.05 -3.53 42.11
CA TYR A 10 -27.10 -2.56 41.56
C TYR A 10 -27.69 -1.95 40.27
N ALA A 11 -28.11 -0.69 40.33
CA ALA A 11 -28.51 0.07 39.16
C ALA A 11 -27.22 0.46 38.39
N PRO A 12 -27.12 0.17 37.10
CA PRO A 12 -25.98 0.62 36.30
C PRO A 12 -25.97 2.16 36.29
N GLN A 13 -24.81 2.74 36.61
CA GLN A 13 -24.62 4.18 36.51
C GLN A 13 -24.82 4.60 35.06
N PRO A 14 -25.48 5.73 34.76
CA PRO A 14 -25.62 6.21 33.41
C PRO A 14 -24.22 6.47 32.87
N GLN A 15 -23.92 5.86 31.71
CA GLN A 15 -22.71 6.20 30.94
C GLN A 15 -22.76 7.70 30.71
N GLY A 16 -21.73 8.42 31.16
CA GLY A 16 -21.65 9.87 31.05
C GLY A 16 -21.85 10.30 29.58
N ALA A 17 -22.54 11.43 29.39
CA ALA A 17 -22.70 12.02 28.07
C ALA A 17 -21.32 12.12 27.37
N PRO A 18 -21.23 11.86 26.05
CA PRO A 18 -19.95 11.92 25.34
C PRO A 18 -19.26 13.26 25.59
N GLU A 19 -17.96 13.21 25.91
CA GLU A 19 -17.16 14.42 26.11
C GLU A 19 -17.07 15.17 24.78
N VAL A 20 -17.81 16.26 24.66
CA VAL A 20 -17.80 17.12 23.47
C VAL A 20 -16.67 18.12 23.62
N THR A 21 -15.71 18.07 22.70
CA THR A 21 -14.60 19.06 22.64
C THR A 21 -14.57 19.66 21.23
N THR A 22 -13.65 20.58 20.99
CA THR A 22 -13.52 21.21 19.66
C THR A 22 -12.61 20.39 18.74
N ARG A 23 -12.81 20.51 17.43
CA ARG A 23 -11.93 19.91 16.42
C ARG A 23 -10.46 20.29 16.64
N ARG A 24 -10.19 21.58 16.95
CA ARG A 24 -8.84 22.07 17.29
C ARG A 24 -8.31 21.40 18.54
N GLY A 25 -9.10 21.30 19.59
CA GLY A 25 -8.69 20.68 20.85
C GLY A 25 -8.27 19.23 20.69
N LEU A 26 -9.04 18.42 19.91
CA LEU A 26 -8.65 17.04 19.60
C LEU A 26 -7.41 16.98 18.72
N LEU A 27 -7.30 17.86 17.71
CA LEU A 27 -6.15 17.93 16.82
C LEU A 27 -4.86 18.25 17.60
N ASP A 28 -4.90 19.24 18.47
CA ASP A 28 -3.73 19.64 19.27
C ASP A 28 -3.34 18.55 20.27
N ARG A 29 -4.31 17.88 20.91
CA ARG A 29 -4.08 16.73 21.81
C ARG A 29 -3.42 15.55 21.07
N LEU A 30 -3.93 15.17 19.90
CA LEU A 30 -3.38 14.07 19.13
C LEU A 30 -1.99 14.42 18.60
N THR A 31 -1.82 15.61 18.02
CA THR A 31 -0.52 16.09 17.54
C THR A 31 0.53 16.04 18.65
N ALA A 32 0.21 16.55 19.84
CA ALA A 32 1.13 16.52 20.99
C ALA A 32 1.55 15.11 21.39
N ARG A 33 0.64 14.13 21.34
CA ARG A 33 0.96 12.71 21.62
C ARG A 33 1.91 12.09 20.60
N LEU A 34 1.89 12.57 19.35
CA LEU A 34 2.67 12.03 18.24
C LEU A 34 4.03 12.71 18.06
N THR A 35 4.25 13.91 18.63
CA THR A 35 5.48 14.68 18.44
C THR A 35 6.74 13.98 18.99
N GLY A 36 6.62 12.96 19.83
CA GLY A 36 7.74 12.13 20.28
C GLY A 36 8.20 11.07 19.27
N LEU A 37 7.34 10.73 18.29
CA LEU A 37 7.58 9.71 17.26
C LEU A 37 7.87 10.33 15.89
N TYR A 38 7.26 11.47 15.60
CA TYR A 38 7.29 12.16 14.31
C TYR A 38 7.68 13.63 14.51
N ASP A 39 8.17 14.28 13.44
CA ASP A 39 8.28 15.71 13.46
C ASP A 39 6.90 16.40 13.56
N ALA A 40 6.90 17.69 13.92
CA ALA A 40 5.65 18.41 14.19
C ALA A 40 4.70 18.48 12.97
N ARG A 41 5.25 18.52 11.75
CA ARG A 41 4.47 18.57 10.51
C ARG A 41 3.84 17.21 10.20
N GLU A 42 4.60 16.16 10.32
CA GLU A 42 4.14 14.79 10.11
C GLU A 42 3.13 14.39 11.19
N ALA A 43 3.42 14.62 12.47
CA ALA A 43 2.50 14.40 13.59
C ALA A 43 1.14 15.08 13.35
N ARG A 44 1.15 16.34 12.89
CA ARG A 44 -0.08 17.06 12.57
C ARG A 44 -0.81 16.47 11.36
N SER A 45 -0.10 16.05 10.33
CA SER A 45 -0.70 15.43 9.14
C SER A 45 -1.38 14.11 9.50
N ILE A 46 -0.73 13.25 10.28
CA ILE A 46 -1.29 12.00 10.81
C ILE A 46 -2.55 12.28 11.63
N ALA A 47 -2.48 13.26 12.55
CA ALA A 47 -3.62 13.63 13.39
C ALA A 47 -4.81 14.14 12.58
N LEU A 48 -4.58 14.92 11.52
CA LEU A 48 -5.64 15.41 10.63
C LEU A 48 -6.35 14.24 9.90
N VAL A 49 -5.59 13.31 9.33
CA VAL A 49 -6.15 12.14 8.64
C VAL A 49 -6.98 11.29 9.60
N ALA A 50 -6.41 10.96 10.77
CA ALA A 50 -7.07 10.13 11.76
C ALA A 50 -8.37 10.77 12.29
N LEU A 51 -8.37 12.07 12.58
CA LEU A 51 -9.56 12.78 13.07
C LEU A 51 -10.62 12.97 11.99
N ALA A 52 -10.23 13.19 10.74
CA ALA A 52 -11.16 13.27 9.61
C ALA A 52 -11.95 11.97 9.50
N GLU A 53 -11.27 10.82 9.56
CA GLU A 53 -11.90 9.50 9.51
C GLU A 53 -12.77 9.24 10.75
N LEU A 54 -12.27 9.52 11.94
CA LEU A 54 -13.02 9.36 13.19
C LEU A 54 -14.35 10.14 13.19
N ALA A 55 -14.33 11.35 12.60
CA ALA A 55 -15.51 12.20 12.52
C ALA A 55 -16.40 11.93 11.30
N GLY A 56 -15.96 11.11 10.34
CA GLY A 56 -16.63 10.95 9.05
C GLY A 56 -16.70 12.25 8.25
N LEU A 57 -15.69 13.12 8.37
CA LEU A 57 -15.65 14.44 7.75
C LEU A 57 -14.51 14.52 6.71
N PRO A 58 -14.67 15.32 5.64
CA PRO A 58 -13.55 15.63 4.79
C PRO A 58 -12.49 16.43 5.59
N LEU A 59 -11.21 16.19 5.28
CA LEU A 59 -10.07 16.83 5.95
C LEU A 59 -10.19 18.37 5.96
N SER A 60 -10.71 18.95 4.87
CA SER A 60 -10.94 20.38 4.76
C SER A 60 -11.89 20.91 5.84
N ALA A 61 -12.87 20.14 6.28
CA ALA A 61 -13.82 20.58 7.31
C ALA A 61 -13.17 20.74 8.69
N LEU A 62 -12.11 19.96 8.98
CA LEU A 62 -11.32 20.15 10.22
C LEU A 62 -10.54 21.47 10.24
N LEU A 63 -10.15 21.94 9.05
CA LEU A 63 -9.34 23.14 8.87
C LEU A 63 -10.19 24.42 8.76
N THR A 64 -11.38 24.35 8.13
CA THR A 64 -12.24 25.52 7.88
C THR A 64 -13.05 25.94 9.10
N ASP A 65 -13.40 24.99 9.98
CA ASP A 65 -14.14 25.28 11.22
C ASP A 65 -13.52 24.54 12.41
N PRO A 66 -12.34 24.99 12.86
CA PRO A 66 -11.60 24.34 13.95
C PRO A 66 -12.26 24.51 15.31
N GLY A 67 -13.16 25.48 15.48
CA GLY A 67 -13.92 25.73 16.70
C GLY A 67 -15.18 24.86 16.84
N ALA A 68 -15.62 24.18 15.78
CA ALA A 68 -16.79 23.34 15.82
C ALA A 68 -16.65 22.21 16.87
N PRO A 69 -17.75 21.85 17.53
CA PRO A 69 -17.76 20.72 18.45
C PRO A 69 -17.50 19.41 17.69
N MET A 70 -16.82 18.47 18.35
CA MET A 70 -16.56 17.15 17.86
C MET A 70 -16.67 16.13 19.00
N ALA A 71 -17.40 15.06 18.78
CA ALA A 71 -17.47 13.96 19.74
C ALA A 71 -16.09 13.27 19.84
N ALA A 72 -15.75 12.86 21.06
CA ALA A 72 -14.48 12.19 21.35
C ALA A 72 -14.58 10.65 21.39
N ASP A 73 -15.73 10.09 20.98
CA ASP A 73 -15.95 8.65 20.96
C ASP A 73 -14.89 7.96 20.08
N GLY A 74 -14.19 6.96 20.63
CA GLY A 74 -13.11 6.25 19.93
C GLY A 74 -11.76 6.98 19.86
N PHE A 75 -11.70 8.27 20.24
CA PHE A 75 -10.48 9.07 20.17
C PHE A 75 -9.30 8.45 20.94
N GLU A 76 -9.52 8.03 22.19
CA GLU A 76 -8.45 7.48 23.03
C GLU A 76 -7.92 6.15 22.49
N ALA A 77 -8.81 5.28 21.97
CA ALA A 77 -8.42 4.01 21.38
C ALA A 77 -7.61 4.22 20.10
N MET A 78 -8.01 5.15 19.25
CA MET A 78 -7.30 5.55 18.04
C MET A 78 -5.95 6.20 18.39
N ALA A 79 -5.94 7.15 19.32
CA ALA A 79 -4.73 7.87 19.74
C ALA A 79 -3.70 6.92 20.38
N ALA A 80 -4.14 5.90 21.11
CA ALA A 80 -3.25 4.89 21.70
C ALA A 80 -2.55 4.05 20.62
N GLN A 81 -3.26 3.63 19.56
CA GLN A 81 -2.67 2.88 18.45
C GLN A 81 -1.64 3.73 17.69
N LEU A 82 -1.96 4.99 17.38
CA LEU A 82 -1.06 5.92 16.72
C LEU A 82 0.18 6.23 17.57
N ALA A 83 0.01 6.43 18.88
CA ALA A 83 1.11 6.66 19.81
C ALA A 83 2.00 5.42 20.02
N ALA A 84 1.49 4.21 19.74
CA ALA A 84 2.28 2.99 19.66
C ALA A 84 3.07 2.87 18.35
N GLY A 85 2.97 3.84 17.42
CA GLY A 85 3.67 3.84 16.15
C GLY A 85 2.95 3.11 15.03
N ARG A 86 1.69 2.63 15.24
CA ARG A 86 0.93 1.97 14.18
C ARG A 86 0.63 2.95 13.05
N PRO A 87 0.89 2.60 11.78
CA PRO A 87 0.63 3.46 10.64
C PRO A 87 -0.82 3.96 10.61
N VAL A 88 -1.02 5.24 10.33
CA VAL A 88 -2.36 5.83 10.32
C VAL A 88 -3.28 5.12 9.32
N GLN A 89 -2.76 4.67 8.19
CA GLN A 89 -3.52 3.93 7.18
C GLN A 89 -4.08 2.60 7.73
N TYR A 90 -3.32 1.90 8.58
CA TYR A 90 -3.80 0.69 9.24
C TYR A 90 -4.79 0.99 10.37
N VAL A 91 -4.64 2.14 11.04
CA VAL A 91 -5.58 2.57 12.09
C VAL A 91 -6.93 2.96 11.50
N VAL A 92 -6.93 3.69 10.38
CA VAL A 92 -8.16 4.10 9.68
C VAL A 92 -8.69 3.02 8.72
N GLY A 93 -7.85 2.00 8.40
CA GLY A 93 -8.23 0.85 7.59
C GLY A 93 -8.16 1.07 6.08
N HIS A 94 -7.68 2.21 5.61
CA HIS A 94 -7.58 2.50 4.17
C HIS A 94 -6.51 3.54 3.85
N THR A 95 -6.21 3.66 2.53
CA THR A 95 -5.39 4.73 1.94
C THR A 95 -5.97 5.14 0.59
N GLU A 96 -5.65 6.35 0.17
CA GLU A 96 -5.90 6.80 -1.20
C GLU A 96 -4.74 6.37 -2.09
N PHE A 97 -5.05 5.89 -3.30
CA PHE A 97 -4.07 5.55 -4.33
C PHE A 97 -4.70 5.69 -5.71
N TYR A 98 -4.06 6.40 -6.60
CA TYR A 98 -4.47 6.65 -7.99
C TYR A 98 -5.93 7.13 -8.10
N GLY A 99 -6.35 8.01 -7.18
CA GLY A 99 -7.71 8.57 -7.10
C GLY A 99 -8.77 7.61 -6.57
N HIS A 100 -8.39 6.48 -6.00
CA HIS A 100 -9.30 5.49 -5.42
C HIS A 100 -8.94 5.17 -3.97
N ARG A 101 -9.95 4.78 -3.18
CA ARG A 101 -9.78 4.37 -1.78
C ARG A 101 -9.56 2.87 -1.71
N PHE A 102 -8.42 2.45 -1.18
CA PHE A 102 -8.04 1.06 -0.99
C PHE A 102 -8.06 0.68 0.49
N ALA A 103 -8.73 -0.41 0.83
CA ALA A 103 -8.62 -1.01 2.15
C ALA A 103 -7.19 -1.52 2.36
N VAL A 104 -6.62 -1.20 3.52
CA VAL A 104 -5.30 -1.69 3.93
C VAL A 104 -5.33 -2.09 5.40
N ARG A 105 -4.61 -3.14 5.73
CA ARG A 105 -4.40 -3.64 7.09
C ARG A 105 -3.11 -4.43 7.14
N GLU A 106 -2.70 -4.84 8.33
CA GLU A 106 -1.53 -5.71 8.48
C GLU A 106 -1.61 -6.91 7.52
N GLY A 107 -0.49 -7.22 6.87
CA GLY A 107 -0.40 -8.26 5.84
C GLY A 107 -0.23 -7.75 4.42
N VAL A 108 -0.37 -6.44 4.16
CA VAL A 108 -0.03 -5.82 2.86
C VAL A 108 0.80 -4.57 3.05
N LEU A 109 1.68 -4.30 2.10
CA LEU A 109 2.37 -3.01 2.01
C LEU A 109 1.35 -1.88 1.83
N ILE A 110 1.49 -0.79 2.55
CA ILE A 110 0.70 0.41 2.32
C ILE A 110 1.10 1.00 0.96
N PRO A 111 0.16 1.18 0.00
CA PRO A 111 0.45 1.79 -1.30
C PRO A 111 1.22 3.10 -1.18
N ARG A 112 2.28 3.27 -1.99
CA ARG A 112 3.16 4.43 -1.97
C ARG A 112 2.82 5.39 -3.11
N PRO A 113 2.95 6.72 -2.90
CA PRO A 113 2.70 7.71 -3.96
C PRO A 113 3.58 7.49 -5.21
N GLU A 114 4.84 7.06 -5.02
CA GLU A 114 5.76 6.78 -6.12
C GLU A 114 5.26 5.66 -7.04
N THR A 115 4.53 4.69 -6.47
CA THR A 115 3.92 3.60 -7.25
C THR A 115 2.79 4.09 -8.17
N GLU A 116 2.13 5.23 -7.85
CA GLU A 116 1.17 5.86 -8.77
C GLU A 116 1.82 6.35 -10.06
N GLU A 117 3.09 6.77 -9.98
CA GLU A 117 3.86 7.19 -11.17
C GLU A 117 4.14 5.99 -12.08
N LEU A 118 4.44 4.81 -11.50
CA LEU A 118 4.58 3.56 -12.25
C LEU A 118 3.27 3.22 -12.98
N VAL A 119 2.13 3.26 -12.27
CA VAL A 119 0.81 3.03 -12.88
C VAL A 119 0.54 4.02 -14.00
N SER A 120 0.83 5.31 -13.79
CA SER A 120 0.66 6.36 -14.79
C SER A 120 1.49 6.09 -16.04
N TRP A 121 2.72 5.62 -15.87
CA TRP A 121 3.60 5.25 -16.98
C TRP A 121 3.02 4.09 -17.78
N VAL A 122 2.61 3.01 -17.13
CA VAL A 122 1.98 1.86 -17.80
C VAL A 122 0.71 2.28 -18.54
N VAL A 123 -0.19 3.03 -17.90
CA VAL A 123 -1.43 3.51 -18.52
C VAL A 123 -1.14 4.38 -19.75
N HIS A 124 -0.10 5.22 -19.69
CA HIS A 124 0.28 6.07 -20.81
C HIS A 124 0.78 5.27 -22.02
N ASP A 125 1.66 4.30 -21.77
CA ASP A 125 2.33 3.55 -22.80
C ASP A 125 1.47 2.41 -23.37
N GLU A 126 0.65 1.79 -22.53
CA GLU A 126 -0.06 0.55 -22.81
C GLU A 126 -1.57 0.76 -23.07
N ARG A 127 -1.95 1.89 -23.62
CA ARG A 127 -3.37 2.26 -23.92
C ARG A 127 -4.13 1.24 -24.78
N ARG A 128 -3.42 0.38 -25.49
CA ARG A 128 -3.98 -0.66 -26.37
C ARG A 128 -3.72 -2.07 -25.86
N ALA A 129 -3.18 -2.19 -24.66
CA ALA A 129 -2.95 -3.49 -24.05
C ALA A 129 -4.25 -4.30 -23.97
N ARG A 130 -4.14 -5.60 -24.17
CA ARG A 130 -5.23 -6.57 -24.04
C ARG A 130 -5.06 -7.44 -22.82
N ALA A 131 -3.82 -7.66 -22.37
CA ALA A 131 -3.52 -8.50 -21.22
C ALA A 131 -2.35 -7.91 -20.42
N LEU A 132 -2.57 -7.72 -19.13
CA LEU A 132 -1.58 -7.20 -18.18
C LEU A 132 -1.46 -8.14 -16.98
N LEU A 133 -0.27 -8.24 -16.42
CA LEU A 133 -0.01 -8.99 -15.19
C LEU A 133 0.67 -8.11 -14.16
N ASP A 134 0.12 -8.05 -12.95
CA ASP A 134 0.72 -7.43 -11.77
C ASP A 134 1.29 -8.54 -10.86
N VAL A 135 2.59 -8.48 -10.57
CA VAL A 135 3.31 -9.49 -9.76
C VAL A 135 3.70 -8.91 -8.41
N GLY A 136 3.27 -9.57 -7.33
CA GLY A 136 3.38 -9.04 -5.97
C GLY A 136 2.33 -7.97 -5.72
N THR A 137 1.06 -8.29 -6.00
CA THR A 137 -0.02 -7.30 -6.06
C THR A 137 -0.36 -6.64 -4.72
N GLY A 138 -0.02 -7.27 -3.58
CA GLY A 138 -0.26 -6.74 -2.24
C GLY A 138 -1.74 -6.41 -2.02
N SER A 139 -2.04 -5.14 -1.82
CA SER A 139 -3.42 -4.64 -1.67
C SER A 139 -4.24 -4.65 -2.97
N GLY A 140 -3.63 -5.00 -4.10
CA GLY A 140 -4.26 -4.92 -5.42
C GLY A 140 -4.26 -3.53 -6.04
N CYS A 141 -3.53 -2.57 -5.47
CA CYS A 141 -3.60 -1.17 -5.89
C CYS A 141 -3.12 -0.95 -7.34
N ILE A 142 -2.04 -1.61 -7.78
CA ILE A 142 -1.58 -1.54 -9.17
C ILE A 142 -2.60 -2.21 -10.08
N ALA A 143 -2.95 -3.47 -9.83
CA ALA A 143 -3.85 -4.26 -10.66
C ALA A 143 -5.23 -3.62 -10.83
N ALA A 144 -5.84 -3.17 -9.72
CA ALA A 144 -7.17 -2.53 -9.77
C ALA A 144 -7.13 -1.19 -10.51
N SER A 145 -6.09 -0.37 -10.28
CA SER A 145 -5.93 0.91 -10.98
C SER A 145 -5.74 0.71 -12.48
N LEU A 146 -4.96 -0.29 -12.89
CA LEU A 146 -4.79 -0.65 -14.31
C LEU A 146 -6.11 -1.13 -14.93
N ALA A 147 -6.87 -1.98 -14.23
CA ALA A 147 -8.15 -2.50 -14.72
C ALA A 147 -9.19 -1.39 -14.91
N LEU A 148 -9.19 -0.39 -14.02
CA LEU A 148 -10.09 0.77 -14.11
C LEU A 148 -9.67 1.75 -15.20
N ALA A 149 -8.36 2.00 -15.34
CA ALA A 149 -7.83 2.94 -16.34
C ALA A 149 -7.80 2.37 -17.76
N LEU A 150 -7.71 1.05 -17.91
CA LEU A 150 -7.61 0.33 -19.19
C LEU A 150 -8.75 -0.71 -19.32
N PRO A 151 -10.01 -0.30 -19.44
CA PRO A 151 -11.17 -1.20 -19.38
C PRO A 151 -11.23 -2.22 -20.53
N GLY A 152 -10.41 -2.07 -21.56
CA GLY A 152 -10.25 -3.02 -22.67
C GLY A 152 -9.24 -4.12 -22.42
N ALA A 153 -8.48 -4.05 -21.32
CA ALA A 153 -7.47 -5.03 -20.97
C ALA A 153 -8.00 -6.06 -19.96
N GLU A 154 -7.58 -7.30 -20.11
CA GLU A 154 -7.70 -8.33 -19.07
C GLU A 154 -6.50 -8.14 -18.11
N VAL A 155 -6.79 -7.89 -16.83
CA VAL A 155 -5.76 -7.73 -15.81
C VAL A 155 -5.74 -8.97 -14.92
N CYS A 156 -4.57 -9.59 -14.87
CA CYS A 156 -4.25 -10.66 -13.92
C CYS A 156 -3.36 -10.10 -12.82
N ALA A 157 -3.42 -10.71 -11.63
CA ALA A 157 -2.52 -10.33 -10.55
C ALA A 157 -2.13 -11.54 -9.70
N ALA A 158 -0.90 -11.54 -9.24
CA ALA A 158 -0.29 -12.59 -8.45
C ALA A 158 0.22 -12.08 -7.10
N ASP A 159 0.06 -12.89 -6.07
CA ASP A 159 0.74 -12.72 -4.79
C ASP A 159 1.01 -14.08 -4.15
N LEU A 160 2.04 -14.19 -3.32
CA LEU A 160 2.34 -15.39 -2.54
C LEU A 160 1.45 -15.48 -1.31
N SER A 161 1.05 -14.34 -0.75
CA SER A 161 0.29 -14.21 0.50
C SER A 161 -1.21 -14.36 0.27
N ASP A 162 -1.83 -15.35 0.92
CA ASP A 162 -3.29 -15.49 0.91
C ASP A 162 -3.98 -14.28 1.58
N ALA A 163 -3.35 -13.67 2.57
CA ALA A 163 -3.85 -12.46 3.23
C ALA A 163 -3.86 -11.25 2.27
N ALA A 164 -2.79 -11.09 1.48
CA ALA A 164 -2.71 -10.06 0.45
C ALA A 164 -3.79 -10.27 -0.63
N LEU A 165 -3.93 -11.49 -1.13
CA LEU A 165 -4.95 -11.82 -2.13
C LEU A 165 -6.38 -11.58 -1.62
N ALA A 166 -6.66 -11.83 -0.34
CA ALA A 166 -7.96 -11.53 0.25
C ALA A 166 -8.25 -10.02 0.29
N ILE A 167 -7.24 -9.19 0.64
CA ILE A 167 -7.35 -7.73 0.64
C ILE A 167 -7.48 -7.20 -0.80
N ALA A 168 -6.70 -7.72 -1.74
CA ALA A 168 -6.81 -7.37 -3.15
C ALA A 168 -8.20 -7.69 -3.72
N ALA A 169 -8.75 -8.85 -3.37
CA ALA A 169 -10.10 -9.25 -3.78
C ALA A 169 -11.18 -8.31 -3.23
N GLU A 170 -11.08 -7.93 -1.96
CA GLU A 170 -11.95 -6.95 -1.31
C GLU A 170 -11.90 -5.61 -2.05
N ASN A 171 -10.69 -5.10 -2.33
CA ASN A 171 -10.49 -3.85 -3.04
C ASN A 171 -11.03 -3.89 -4.47
N CYS A 172 -10.69 -4.94 -5.23
CA CYS A 172 -11.21 -5.11 -6.59
C CYS A 172 -12.74 -5.16 -6.61
N CYS A 173 -13.35 -5.87 -5.68
CA CYS A 173 -14.81 -5.96 -5.56
C CYS A 173 -15.42 -4.59 -5.24
N THR A 174 -14.89 -3.89 -4.25
CA THR A 174 -15.38 -2.57 -3.80
C THR A 174 -15.29 -1.52 -4.91
N LEU A 175 -14.21 -1.55 -5.70
CA LEU A 175 -13.96 -0.61 -6.79
C LEU A 175 -14.64 -1.02 -8.11
N GLY A 176 -15.19 -2.24 -8.20
CA GLY A 176 -15.71 -2.78 -9.44
C GLY A 176 -14.62 -3.09 -10.48
N ALA A 177 -13.36 -3.23 -10.05
CA ALA A 177 -12.23 -3.57 -10.90
C ALA A 177 -12.23 -5.07 -11.23
N ARG A 178 -12.19 -5.41 -12.52
CA ARG A 178 -12.15 -6.82 -12.97
C ARG A 178 -10.70 -7.29 -13.06
N VAL A 179 -10.25 -8.02 -12.04
CA VAL A 179 -8.90 -8.56 -11.93
C VAL A 179 -8.97 -10.05 -11.64
N THR A 180 -8.19 -10.85 -12.37
CA THR A 180 -8.02 -12.28 -12.10
C THR A 180 -6.88 -12.48 -11.11
N LEU A 181 -7.22 -12.75 -9.84
CA LEU A 181 -6.26 -12.98 -8.76
C LEU A 181 -5.85 -14.45 -8.69
N ARG A 182 -4.55 -14.74 -8.57
CA ARG A 182 -4.01 -16.09 -8.37
C ARG A 182 -2.87 -16.07 -7.36
N LYS A 183 -2.78 -17.12 -6.57
CA LYS A 183 -1.63 -17.38 -5.71
C LYS A 183 -0.47 -17.88 -6.56
N ALA A 184 0.65 -17.17 -6.52
CA ALA A 184 1.87 -17.56 -7.22
C ALA A 184 3.11 -17.01 -6.51
N ASP A 185 4.21 -17.77 -6.58
CA ASP A 185 5.52 -17.33 -6.12
C ASP A 185 6.24 -16.61 -7.26
N ALA A 186 6.63 -15.37 -7.05
CA ALA A 186 7.40 -14.60 -8.02
C ALA A 186 8.80 -15.20 -8.29
N LEU A 187 9.34 -16.00 -7.35
CA LEU A 187 10.64 -16.67 -7.50
C LEU A 187 10.56 -17.95 -8.32
N GLY A 188 9.36 -18.49 -8.59
CA GLY A 188 9.22 -19.68 -9.42
C GLY A 188 7.77 -20.01 -9.78
N GLY A 189 7.56 -20.56 -10.99
CA GLY A 189 6.26 -21.07 -11.43
C GLY A 189 5.24 -20.05 -11.93
N LEU A 190 5.62 -18.77 -12.09
CA LEU A 190 4.71 -17.75 -12.62
C LEU A 190 4.14 -18.13 -14.00
N ASP A 191 4.97 -18.62 -14.90
CA ASP A 191 4.61 -19.00 -16.27
C ASP A 191 3.76 -20.27 -16.36
N GLU A 192 3.78 -21.11 -15.33
CA GLU A 192 2.89 -22.27 -15.23
C GLU A 192 1.46 -21.85 -14.85
N ILE A 193 1.34 -20.80 -14.00
CA ILE A 193 0.07 -20.27 -13.52
C ILE A 193 -0.52 -19.25 -14.50
N PHE A 194 0.35 -18.50 -15.17
CA PHE A 194 0.00 -17.46 -16.13
C PHE A 194 0.73 -17.68 -17.46
N PRO A 195 0.21 -18.52 -18.34
CA PRO A 195 0.92 -18.86 -19.59
C PRO A 195 1.03 -17.70 -20.59
N GLY A 196 0.35 -16.58 -20.37
CA GLY A 196 0.36 -15.45 -21.28
C GLY A 196 -0.47 -15.67 -22.55
N PRO A 197 -0.20 -14.94 -23.65
CA PRO A 197 0.77 -13.87 -23.75
C PRO A 197 0.27 -12.52 -23.16
N PHE A 198 1.12 -11.82 -22.43
CA PHE A 198 0.86 -10.49 -21.89
C PHE A 198 1.48 -9.39 -22.74
N ASP A 199 0.82 -8.23 -22.75
CA ASP A 199 1.35 -7.00 -23.35
C ASP A 199 2.37 -6.36 -22.41
N ALA A 200 2.08 -6.37 -21.11
CA ALA A 200 3.03 -5.91 -20.11
C ALA A 200 2.89 -6.72 -18.81
N ILE A 201 4.02 -6.82 -18.10
CA ILE A 201 4.11 -7.30 -16.74
C ILE A 201 4.60 -6.14 -15.88
N VAL A 202 3.92 -5.88 -14.78
CA VAL A 202 4.21 -4.79 -13.84
C VAL A 202 4.52 -5.40 -12.48
N SER A 203 5.47 -4.85 -11.75
CA SER A 203 5.72 -5.28 -10.38
C SER A 203 6.37 -4.18 -9.55
N ASN A 204 5.92 -4.07 -8.31
CA ASN A 204 6.65 -3.42 -7.22
C ASN A 204 7.10 -4.52 -6.23
N PRO A 205 8.17 -5.27 -6.55
CA PRO A 205 8.61 -6.38 -5.72
C PRO A 205 9.39 -5.88 -4.50
N PRO A 206 9.63 -6.71 -3.48
CA PRO A 206 10.54 -6.38 -2.40
C PRO A 206 11.93 -6.04 -2.95
N TYR A 207 12.51 -4.94 -2.46
CA TYR A 207 13.80 -4.44 -2.97
C TYR A 207 14.72 -3.83 -1.91
N VAL A 208 14.27 -3.69 -0.67
CA VAL A 208 15.08 -3.07 0.39
C VAL A 208 16.07 -4.09 0.94
N PRO A 209 17.40 -3.85 0.87
CA PRO A 209 18.37 -4.74 1.49
C PRO A 209 18.16 -4.84 3.01
N GLN A 210 18.40 -6.01 3.60
CA GLN A 210 18.25 -6.21 5.04
C GLN A 210 19.15 -5.30 5.86
N SER A 211 20.32 -4.93 5.34
CA SER A 211 21.23 -3.97 5.96
C SER A 211 20.64 -2.58 6.17
N ASP A 212 19.64 -2.18 5.36
CA ASP A 212 18.98 -0.87 5.46
C ASP A 212 17.85 -0.86 6.51
N LEU A 213 17.52 -2.00 7.13
CA LEU A 213 16.48 -2.13 8.16
C LEU A 213 16.61 -1.11 9.29
N ALA A 214 17.85 -0.86 9.75
CA ALA A 214 18.11 0.04 10.88
C ALA A 214 17.84 1.51 10.54
N ALA A 215 17.89 1.89 9.26
CA ALA A 215 17.63 3.25 8.78
C ALA A 215 16.14 3.53 8.54
N MET A 216 15.31 2.49 8.52
CA MET A 216 13.86 2.64 8.29
C MET A 216 13.14 3.17 9.52
N HIS A 217 12.10 3.96 9.28
CA HIS A 217 11.23 4.41 10.36
C HIS A 217 10.55 3.23 11.06
N ALA A 218 10.38 3.33 12.38
CA ALA A 218 9.87 2.24 13.22
C ALA A 218 8.48 1.74 12.80
N ASN A 219 7.59 2.65 12.38
CA ASN A 219 6.25 2.29 11.93
C ASN A 219 6.23 1.34 10.73
N VAL A 220 7.14 1.53 9.76
CA VAL A 220 7.28 0.62 8.60
C VAL A 220 7.88 -0.71 9.05
N ARG A 221 9.00 -0.64 9.79
CA ARG A 221 9.77 -1.81 10.22
C ARG A 221 8.96 -2.76 11.11
N GLU A 222 8.08 -2.24 11.97
CA GLU A 222 7.38 -3.01 13.00
C GLU A 222 6.00 -3.48 12.57
N TYR A 223 5.35 -2.81 11.62
CA TYR A 223 3.97 -3.08 11.26
C TYR A 223 3.77 -3.58 9.83
N GLU A 224 4.61 -3.16 8.87
CA GLU A 224 4.46 -3.62 7.50
C GLU A 224 5.13 -4.98 7.28
N PRO A 225 4.59 -5.84 6.39
CA PRO A 225 5.10 -7.21 6.20
C PRO A 225 6.54 -7.19 5.69
N ARG A 226 7.42 -7.86 6.40
CA ARG A 226 8.85 -7.91 6.07
C ARG A 226 9.12 -8.52 4.70
N GLU A 227 8.35 -9.53 4.34
CA GLU A 227 8.40 -10.22 3.05
C GLU A 227 8.01 -9.32 1.86
N ALA A 228 7.26 -8.25 2.09
CA ALA A 228 6.92 -7.26 1.07
C ALA A 228 7.96 -6.13 0.94
N LEU A 229 8.93 -6.06 1.83
CA LEU A 229 9.92 -4.98 1.88
C LEU A 229 11.34 -5.47 1.59
N PHE A 230 11.76 -6.56 2.26
CA PHE A 230 13.18 -6.89 2.37
C PHE A 230 13.62 -8.01 1.44
N VAL A 231 14.86 -7.85 0.97
CA VAL A 231 15.60 -8.86 0.21
C VAL A 231 16.93 -9.15 0.92
N PRO A 232 17.52 -10.34 0.69
CA PRO A 232 18.88 -10.63 1.14
C PRO A 232 19.89 -9.66 0.57
N ASP A 233 20.89 -9.26 1.35
CA ASP A 233 21.93 -8.31 0.93
C ASP A 233 22.81 -8.87 -0.21
N ASP A 234 22.98 -10.18 -0.25
CA ASP A 234 23.80 -10.90 -1.26
C ASP A 234 23.05 -11.11 -2.58
N ASP A 235 21.72 -10.99 -2.61
CA ASP A 235 20.92 -11.07 -3.85
C ASP A 235 19.71 -10.12 -3.84
N ALA A 236 19.97 -8.83 -3.79
CA ALA A 236 18.94 -7.79 -3.80
C ALA A 236 18.09 -7.75 -5.09
N LEU A 237 18.55 -8.39 -6.17
CA LEU A 237 17.84 -8.39 -7.46
C LEU A 237 17.10 -9.71 -7.74
N GLN A 238 16.96 -10.60 -6.77
CA GLN A 238 16.39 -11.94 -6.97
C GLN A 238 14.98 -11.91 -7.61
N PHE A 239 14.08 -11.06 -7.13
CA PHE A 239 12.73 -10.95 -7.67
C PHE A 239 12.72 -10.42 -9.09
N TYR A 240 13.47 -9.37 -9.36
CA TYR A 240 13.58 -8.79 -10.71
C TYR A 240 14.08 -9.83 -11.71
N ARG A 241 15.11 -10.60 -11.34
CA ARG A 241 15.68 -11.66 -12.18
C ARG A 241 14.67 -12.76 -12.43
N ALA A 242 13.97 -13.21 -11.40
CA ALA A 242 12.98 -14.27 -11.53
C ALA A 242 11.80 -13.85 -12.42
N ILE A 243 11.25 -12.64 -12.19
CA ILE A 243 10.15 -12.09 -12.99
C ILE A 243 10.60 -11.86 -14.44
N ALA A 244 11.81 -11.35 -14.67
CA ALA A 244 12.34 -11.14 -16.01
C ALA A 244 12.47 -12.48 -16.77
N ARG A 245 12.98 -13.53 -16.13
CA ARG A 245 13.08 -14.87 -16.73
C ARG A 245 11.74 -15.46 -17.06
N ALA A 246 10.77 -15.37 -16.15
CA ALA A 246 9.41 -15.81 -16.40
C ALA A 246 8.76 -14.98 -17.52
N GLY A 247 8.97 -13.67 -17.51
CA GLY A 247 8.47 -12.74 -18.51
C GLY A 247 8.85 -13.08 -19.93
N ARG A 248 10.03 -13.66 -20.17
CA ARG A 248 10.44 -14.14 -21.51
C ARG A 248 9.53 -15.21 -22.10
N ARG A 249 8.84 -15.96 -21.25
CA ARG A 249 7.86 -16.98 -21.68
C ARG A 249 6.44 -16.46 -21.69
N MET A 250 6.16 -15.41 -20.90
CA MET A 250 4.81 -14.88 -20.68
C MET A 250 4.51 -13.64 -21.53
N LEU A 251 5.52 -12.84 -21.91
CA LEU A 251 5.32 -11.68 -22.75
C LEU A 251 5.21 -12.06 -24.22
N ARG A 252 4.38 -11.32 -24.95
CA ARG A 252 4.43 -11.36 -26.41
C ARG A 252 5.70 -10.68 -26.92
N PRO A 253 6.12 -10.96 -28.18
CA PRO A 253 7.17 -10.18 -28.83
C PRO A 253 6.84 -8.68 -28.79
N GLY A 254 7.79 -7.86 -28.33
CA GLY A 254 7.60 -6.42 -28.11
C GLY A 254 6.85 -6.05 -26.84
N GLY A 255 6.38 -7.00 -26.05
CA GLY A 255 5.81 -6.76 -24.73
C GLY A 255 6.82 -6.20 -23.74
N LYS A 256 6.37 -5.60 -22.65
CA LYS A 256 7.26 -4.85 -21.76
C LYS A 256 7.20 -5.34 -20.31
N LEU A 257 8.34 -5.17 -19.62
CA LEU A 257 8.42 -5.24 -18.15
C LEU A 257 8.47 -3.84 -17.58
N TYR A 258 7.71 -3.61 -16.51
CA TYR A 258 7.72 -2.39 -15.72
C TYR A 258 7.98 -2.73 -14.26
N PHE A 259 8.97 -2.10 -13.65
CA PHE A 259 9.32 -2.31 -12.25
C PHE A 259 9.45 -1.00 -11.50
N GLU A 260 8.95 -0.98 -10.27
CA GLU A 260 9.47 -0.06 -9.26
C GLU A 260 10.80 -0.61 -8.76
N ILE A 261 11.78 0.27 -8.51
CA ILE A 261 13.14 -0.12 -8.17
C ILE A 261 13.66 0.67 -6.96
N TYR A 262 14.62 0.08 -6.26
CA TYR A 262 15.39 0.81 -5.26
C TYR A 262 16.22 1.90 -5.94
N GLU A 263 16.24 3.12 -5.35
CA GLU A 263 16.87 4.30 -5.96
C GLU A 263 18.34 4.12 -6.36
N ARG A 264 19.04 3.19 -5.72
CA ARG A 264 20.46 2.90 -6.00
C ARG A 264 20.67 1.77 -6.99
N SER A 265 19.63 1.08 -7.44
CA SER A 265 19.76 -0.13 -8.27
C SER A 265 19.66 0.13 -9.78
N ALA A 266 19.44 1.36 -10.26
CA ALA A 266 19.20 1.67 -11.67
C ALA A 266 20.26 1.11 -12.63
N GLY A 267 21.54 1.21 -12.29
CA GLY A 267 22.63 0.65 -13.10
C GLY A 267 22.61 -0.87 -13.14
N GLN A 268 22.39 -1.51 -12.01
CA GLN A 268 22.31 -2.97 -11.90
C GLN A 268 21.08 -3.52 -12.64
N MET A 269 19.94 -2.80 -12.61
CA MET A 269 18.73 -3.18 -13.33
C MET A 269 18.93 -3.14 -14.85
N ARG A 270 19.64 -2.12 -15.38
CA ARG A 270 19.98 -2.08 -16.81
C ARG A 270 20.82 -3.28 -17.24
N LEU A 271 21.82 -3.65 -16.44
CA LEU A 271 22.67 -4.82 -16.70
C LEU A 271 21.84 -6.11 -16.65
N LEU A 272 21.10 -6.33 -15.58
CA LEU A 272 20.29 -7.52 -15.39
C LEU A 272 19.28 -7.72 -16.54
N LEU A 273 18.53 -6.67 -16.90
CA LEU A 273 17.54 -6.78 -17.97
C LEU A 273 18.20 -7.04 -19.34
N GLY A 274 19.36 -6.45 -19.60
CA GLY A 274 20.16 -6.75 -20.78
C GLY A 274 20.66 -8.21 -20.83
N GLU A 275 21.16 -8.73 -19.71
CA GLU A 275 21.58 -10.13 -19.56
C GLU A 275 20.42 -11.12 -19.75
N GLU A 276 19.22 -10.75 -19.27
CA GLU A 276 18.00 -11.55 -19.46
C GLU A 276 17.38 -11.37 -20.86
N GLY A 277 18.01 -10.60 -21.77
CA GLY A 277 17.65 -10.49 -23.19
C GLY A 277 16.58 -9.45 -23.49
N TYR A 278 16.37 -8.50 -22.60
CA TYR A 278 15.51 -7.34 -22.84
C TYR A 278 16.28 -6.18 -23.45
N THR A 279 15.59 -5.32 -24.17
CA THR A 279 16.15 -4.15 -24.87
C THR A 279 15.40 -2.87 -24.51
N ASP A 280 15.88 -1.73 -24.99
CA ASP A 280 15.24 -0.42 -24.82
C ASP A 280 14.99 -0.09 -23.35
N THR A 281 15.94 -0.40 -22.45
CA THR A 281 15.78 -0.17 -21.00
C THR A 281 15.80 1.31 -20.66
N GLU A 282 14.64 1.84 -20.30
CA GLU A 282 14.42 3.20 -19.80
C GLU A 282 14.33 3.19 -18.28
N VAL A 283 14.97 4.17 -17.62
CA VAL A 283 14.84 4.42 -16.18
C VAL A 283 14.23 5.79 -16.01
N ARG A 284 13.17 5.90 -15.17
CA ARG A 284 12.56 7.17 -14.80
C ARG A 284 12.80 7.49 -13.34
N GLU A 285 12.93 8.77 -13.07
CA GLU A 285 13.00 9.32 -11.73
C GLU A 285 11.58 9.63 -11.24
N ASP A 286 11.39 9.57 -9.91
CA ASP A 286 10.17 10.03 -9.24
C ASP A 286 10.14 11.57 -9.15
N LEU A 287 9.05 12.12 -8.67
CA LEU A 287 8.88 13.58 -8.45
C LEU A 287 9.94 14.19 -7.53
N ASN A 288 10.67 13.37 -6.77
CA ASN A 288 11.77 13.80 -5.91
C ASN A 288 13.14 13.73 -6.63
N GLY A 289 13.17 13.37 -7.92
CA GLY A 289 14.38 13.25 -8.73
C GLY A 289 15.24 12.03 -8.41
N LYS A 290 14.63 10.96 -7.89
CA LYS A 290 15.32 9.69 -7.59
C LYS A 290 14.94 8.63 -8.60
N PRO A 291 15.91 7.85 -9.16
CA PRO A 291 15.59 6.69 -9.98
C PRO A 291 14.60 5.77 -9.24
N ARG A 292 13.43 5.57 -9.81
CA ARG A 292 12.35 4.86 -9.13
C ARG A 292 11.67 3.80 -9.98
N MET A 293 11.73 3.94 -11.28
CA MET A 293 11.01 3.05 -12.19
C MET A 293 11.91 2.63 -13.33
N VAL A 294 11.74 1.42 -13.82
CA VAL A 294 12.40 0.92 -15.02
C VAL A 294 11.41 0.22 -15.92
N CYS A 295 11.52 0.45 -17.21
CA CYS A 295 10.82 -0.29 -18.25
C CYS A 295 11.81 -0.90 -19.22
N SER A 296 11.53 -2.12 -19.69
CA SER A 296 12.33 -2.76 -20.73
C SER A 296 11.46 -3.62 -21.63
N ARG A 297 11.87 -3.78 -22.88
CA ARG A 297 11.12 -4.46 -23.93
C ARG A 297 11.64 -5.87 -24.18
N MET A 298 10.71 -6.81 -24.33
CA MET A 298 10.98 -8.15 -24.83
C MET A 298 11.21 -8.10 -26.36
N ASN A 299 12.29 -8.71 -26.83
CA ASN A 299 12.58 -8.85 -28.27
C ASN A 299 11.65 -9.85 -28.95
#